data_4f3d8ecee7a3bab89f26600cfa398dd2
#
_entry.id   4f3d8ecee7a3bab89f26600cfa398dd2
#
_cell.length_a   1.000
_cell.length_b   1.000
_cell.length_c   1.000
_cell.angle_alpha   90.00
_cell.angle_beta   90.00
_cell.angle_gamma   90.00
#
_symmetry.space_group_name_H-M   'P 1'
#
loop_
_entity.id
_entity.type
_entity.pdbx_description
1 polymer ?
#
loop_
_entity_poly.entity_id
_entity_poly.type
_entity_poly.pdbx_seq_one_letter_code
_entity_poly.pdbx_strand_id
1 'polypeptide(L)'
;VIIDCNDTTSKKGNFTFPLRRRLEAKHMTYNVTNLKSGEEMFRKSFSMTKRNVVVLNTGRSPQLGVALARLSGLKTIYPEMQITLFGYTEWMLYTRHQLDNFYRFDTYIPATFYMNPLSSKTDRINLKYRWNFHADMMNALPRFAITGFDHAYFFIKGLHLYGKKFTGASGMVGYTPIQTPLHFERLGNGGLQNKSTLFVHFTTGRKTEIIKF
;
A
#
# COMPACT_ATOMS: atom_id res chain seq x y z
N VAL A 1 -10.36 14.56 -0.27
CA VAL A 1 -10.73 14.87 1.13
C VAL A 1 -9.63 14.34 2.05
N ILE A 2 -9.15 15.16 2.97
CA ILE A 2 -8.19 14.75 4.01
C ILE A 2 -8.96 14.68 5.33
N ILE A 3 -8.90 13.53 6.01
CA ILE A 3 -9.61 13.31 7.27
C ILE A 3 -8.62 13.25 8.42
N ASP A 4 -8.72 14.18 9.36
CA ASP A 4 -8.01 14.10 10.63
C ASP A 4 -8.70 13.07 11.54
N CYS A 5 -7.98 12.01 11.83
CA CYS A 5 -8.48 10.88 12.61
C CYS A 5 -8.26 11.05 14.12
N ASN A 6 -7.77 12.22 14.58
CA ASN A 6 -7.38 12.48 15.96
C ASN A 6 -6.39 11.43 16.52
N ASP A 7 -5.57 10.89 15.65
CA ASP A 7 -4.55 9.92 16.01
C ASP A 7 -3.34 10.63 16.62
N THR A 8 -2.98 10.28 17.83
CA THR A 8 -1.82 10.85 18.57
C THR A 8 -0.58 9.99 18.43
N THR A 9 -0.72 8.74 18.01
CA THR A 9 0.37 7.74 18.01
C THR A 9 0.91 7.40 16.64
N SER A 10 0.07 7.39 15.61
CA SER A 10 0.44 7.04 14.24
C SER A 10 -0.02 8.06 13.20
N LYS A 11 -0.07 9.33 13.60
CA LYS A 11 -0.44 10.45 12.73
C LYS A 11 0.48 10.53 11.51
N LYS A 12 -0.12 10.68 10.34
CA LYS A 12 0.60 10.77 9.04
C LYS A 12 0.87 12.22 8.61
N GLY A 13 1.23 13.07 9.55
CA GLY A 13 1.58 14.47 9.28
C GLY A 13 2.69 14.64 8.25
N ASN A 14 3.72 13.80 8.33
CA ASN A 14 4.85 13.79 7.38
C ASN A 14 4.41 13.55 5.92
N PHE A 15 3.25 12.95 5.68
CA PHE A 15 2.66 12.78 4.36
C PHE A 15 1.61 13.85 4.07
N THR A 16 0.68 14.09 4.99
CA THR A 16 -0.47 14.97 4.73
C THR A 16 -0.09 16.46 4.62
N PHE A 17 0.95 16.93 5.35
CA PHE A 17 1.43 18.30 5.21
C PHE A 17 2.06 18.58 3.84
N PRO A 18 3.05 17.80 3.36
CA PRO A 18 3.59 17.98 2.02
C PRO A 18 2.53 17.80 0.92
N LEU A 19 1.58 16.87 1.10
CA LEU A 19 0.47 16.69 0.17
C LEU A 19 -0.34 17.98 0.02
N ARG A 20 -0.77 18.59 1.12
CA ARG A 20 -1.52 19.85 1.11
C ARG A 20 -0.76 20.94 0.38
N ARG A 21 0.52 21.16 0.72
CA ARG A 21 1.37 22.14 0.06
C ARG A 21 1.47 21.91 -1.45
N ARG A 22 1.57 20.66 -1.89
CA ARG A 22 1.62 20.32 -3.33
C ARG A 22 0.28 20.55 -4.02
N LEU A 23 -0.84 20.25 -3.36
CA LEU A 23 -2.17 20.54 -3.90
C LEU A 23 -2.38 22.04 -4.07
N GLU A 24 -2.02 22.84 -3.07
CA GLU A 24 -2.08 24.30 -3.09
C GLU A 24 -1.20 24.88 -4.22
N ALA A 25 0.05 24.42 -4.34
CA ALA A 25 0.97 24.85 -5.41
C ALA A 25 0.48 24.50 -6.82
N LYS A 26 -0.38 23.47 -6.94
CA LYS A 26 -1.01 23.07 -8.22
C LYS A 26 -2.44 23.62 -8.39
N HIS A 27 -2.87 24.54 -7.52
CA HIS A 27 -4.23 25.11 -7.51
C HIS A 27 -5.34 24.04 -7.48
N MET A 28 -5.07 22.89 -6.85
CA MET A 28 -6.06 21.84 -6.69
C MET A 28 -6.84 22.05 -5.39
N THR A 29 -8.15 22.06 -5.50
CA THR A 29 -9.05 22.21 -4.34
C THR A 29 -9.10 20.89 -3.54
N TYR A 30 -9.11 21.01 -2.23
CA TYR A 30 -9.29 19.88 -1.32
C TYR A 30 -10.05 20.31 -0.07
N ASN A 31 -10.75 19.40 0.56
CA ASN A 31 -11.44 19.62 1.82
C ASN A 31 -10.70 18.92 2.95
N VAL A 32 -10.72 19.52 4.13
CA VAL A 32 -10.22 18.90 5.37
C VAL A 32 -11.38 18.76 6.33
N THR A 33 -11.54 17.59 6.90
CA THR A 33 -12.55 17.29 7.91
C THR A 33 -11.96 16.47 9.07
N ASN A 34 -12.75 16.27 10.12
CA ASN A 34 -12.31 15.55 11.32
C ASN A 34 -13.33 14.48 11.68
N LEU A 35 -12.88 13.35 12.22
CA LEU A 35 -13.77 12.27 12.66
C LEU A 35 -14.73 12.69 13.79
N LYS A 36 -14.44 13.75 14.53
CA LYS A 36 -15.32 14.29 15.57
C LYS A 36 -16.29 15.35 15.07
N SER A 37 -16.21 15.78 13.79
CA SER A 37 -17.15 16.73 13.21
C SER A 37 -18.57 16.16 13.24
N GLY A 38 -19.59 17.03 13.37
CA GLY A 38 -20.98 16.62 13.23
C GLY A 38 -21.25 15.99 11.85
N GLU A 39 -22.29 15.20 11.74
CA GLU A 39 -22.58 14.42 10.51
C GLU A 39 -22.75 15.31 9.27
N GLU A 40 -23.48 16.41 9.38
CA GLU A 40 -23.69 17.33 8.27
C GLU A 40 -22.40 17.99 7.80
N MET A 41 -21.54 18.44 8.72
CA MET A 41 -20.25 19.04 8.40
C MET A 41 -19.31 18.00 7.77
N PHE A 42 -19.31 16.78 8.28
CA PHE A 42 -18.54 15.67 7.70
C PHE A 42 -19.00 15.39 6.28
N ARG A 43 -20.30 15.24 6.05
CA ARG A 43 -20.88 15.02 4.73
C ARG A 43 -20.56 16.14 3.74
N LYS A 44 -20.66 17.42 4.14
CA LYS A 44 -20.37 18.59 3.28
C LYS A 44 -18.92 18.59 2.76
N SER A 45 -18.02 17.84 3.39
CA SER A 45 -16.64 17.73 2.92
C SER A 45 -16.49 16.84 1.68
N PHE A 46 -17.53 16.10 1.30
CA PHE A 46 -17.54 15.17 0.18
C PHE A 46 -18.38 15.69 -0.99
N SER A 47 -17.92 15.43 -2.21
CA SER A 47 -18.71 15.67 -3.43
C SER A 47 -19.69 14.53 -3.66
N MET A 48 -20.92 14.87 -4.02
CA MET A 48 -21.94 13.89 -4.41
C MET A 48 -21.80 13.45 -5.87
N THR A 49 -21.17 14.29 -6.71
CA THR A 49 -21.12 14.11 -8.18
C THR A 49 -19.75 13.72 -8.69
N LYS A 50 -18.68 13.96 -7.91
CA LYS A 50 -17.31 13.67 -8.29
C LYS A 50 -16.74 12.56 -7.41
N ARG A 51 -15.76 11.83 -7.94
CA ARG A 51 -15.00 10.86 -7.16
C ARG A 51 -14.23 11.57 -6.03
N ASN A 52 -14.40 11.08 -4.82
CA ASN A 52 -13.69 11.56 -3.65
C ASN A 52 -12.46 10.70 -3.40
N VAL A 53 -11.27 11.24 -3.62
CA VAL A 53 -10.03 10.63 -3.14
C VAL A 53 -9.87 11.01 -1.67
N VAL A 54 -9.86 10.02 -0.81
CA VAL A 54 -9.85 10.21 0.65
C VAL A 54 -8.51 9.76 1.22
N VAL A 55 -7.88 10.64 1.99
CA VAL A 55 -6.64 10.38 2.72
C VAL A 55 -6.93 10.47 4.22
N LEU A 56 -6.73 9.39 4.93
CA LEU A 56 -6.88 9.36 6.39
C LEU A 56 -5.56 9.73 7.06
N ASN A 57 -5.58 10.61 8.06
CA ASN A 57 -4.36 10.99 8.78
C ASN A 57 -4.05 10.00 9.92
N THR A 58 -4.06 8.71 9.59
CA THR A 58 -3.73 7.61 10.53
C THR A 58 -3.10 6.42 9.82
N GLY A 59 -2.13 5.78 10.44
CA GLY A 59 -1.49 4.56 9.95
C GLY A 59 -1.97 3.29 10.66
N ARG A 60 -2.74 3.38 11.75
CA ARG A 60 -3.02 2.23 12.62
C ARG A 60 -4.45 2.18 13.15
N SER A 61 -4.83 1.00 13.62
CA SER A 61 -6.01 0.76 14.45
C SER A 61 -5.77 1.29 15.88
N PRO A 62 -6.80 1.76 16.63
CA PRO A 62 -8.23 1.66 16.28
C PRO A 62 -8.75 2.79 15.37
N GLN A 63 -8.01 3.90 15.21
CA GLN A 63 -8.46 5.07 14.46
C GLN A 63 -8.81 4.75 13.01
N LEU A 64 -8.05 3.84 12.36
CA LEU A 64 -8.39 3.34 11.04
C LEU A 64 -9.78 2.69 11.01
N GLY A 65 -10.07 1.82 11.99
CA GLY A 65 -11.39 1.17 12.09
C GLY A 65 -12.54 2.16 12.26
N VAL A 66 -12.37 3.16 13.13
CA VAL A 66 -13.36 4.22 13.35
C VAL A 66 -13.59 5.02 12.07
N ALA A 67 -12.53 5.40 11.36
CA ALA A 67 -12.63 6.14 10.11
C ALA A 67 -13.36 5.34 9.03
N LEU A 68 -13.01 4.06 8.87
CA LEU A 68 -13.66 3.17 7.91
C LEU A 68 -15.13 2.92 8.25
N ALA A 69 -15.48 2.76 9.53
CA ALA A 69 -16.87 2.63 9.96
C ALA A 69 -17.69 3.90 9.63
N ARG A 70 -17.11 5.08 9.87
CA ARG A 70 -17.78 6.34 9.57
C ARG A 70 -17.99 6.54 8.07
N LEU A 71 -16.98 6.23 7.26
CA LEU A 71 -17.10 6.25 5.79
C LEU A 71 -18.13 5.23 5.31
N SER A 72 -18.20 4.06 5.94
CA SER A 72 -19.21 3.03 5.62
C SER A 72 -20.61 3.51 5.93
N GLY A 73 -20.83 4.17 7.06
CA GLY A 73 -22.10 4.83 7.38
C GLY A 73 -22.50 5.86 6.33
N LEU A 74 -21.55 6.75 5.96
CA LEU A 74 -21.79 7.74 4.90
C LEU A 74 -22.17 7.09 3.56
N LYS A 75 -21.44 6.04 3.15
CA LYS A 75 -21.73 5.30 1.90
C LYS A 75 -23.05 4.52 1.96
N THR A 76 -23.53 4.15 3.14
CA THR A 76 -24.84 3.51 3.30
C THR A 76 -25.97 4.52 3.10
N ILE A 77 -25.82 5.75 3.60
CA ILE A 77 -26.81 6.83 3.41
C ILE A 77 -26.76 7.36 1.98
N TYR A 78 -25.59 7.41 1.36
CA TYR A 78 -25.35 7.93 0.01
C TYR A 78 -24.68 6.87 -0.87
N PRO A 79 -25.40 5.85 -1.36
CA PRO A 79 -24.83 4.72 -2.11
C PRO A 79 -24.09 5.14 -3.38
N GLU A 80 -24.55 6.20 -4.05
CA GLU A 80 -23.96 6.70 -5.30
C GLU A 80 -22.65 7.47 -5.10
N MET A 81 -22.32 7.86 -3.86
CA MET A 81 -21.10 8.58 -3.57
C MET A 81 -19.88 7.73 -3.88
N GLN A 82 -19.03 8.20 -4.78
CA GLN A 82 -17.78 7.51 -5.14
C GLN A 82 -16.66 7.89 -4.18
N ILE A 83 -16.12 6.90 -3.49
CA ILE A 83 -15.01 7.07 -2.55
C ILE A 83 -13.87 6.13 -2.98
N THR A 84 -12.68 6.70 -3.13
CA THR A 84 -11.42 5.97 -3.33
C THR A 84 -10.49 6.31 -2.17
N LEU A 85 -10.01 5.30 -1.44
CA LEU A 85 -9.06 5.50 -0.36
C LEU A 85 -7.62 5.46 -0.87
N PHE A 86 -6.82 6.40 -0.38
CA PHE A 86 -5.37 6.32 -0.45
C PHE A 86 -4.84 5.89 0.92
N GLY A 87 -4.32 4.67 1.00
CA GLY A 87 -3.85 4.05 2.23
C GLY A 87 -2.35 4.20 2.47
N TYR A 88 -1.86 3.46 3.45
CA TYR A 88 -0.44 3.38 3.80
C TYR A 88 -0.03 1.92 3.91
N THR A 89 1.26 1.63 3.72
CA THR A 89 1.80 0.26 3.78
C THR A 89 1.42 -0.47 5.06
N GLU A 90 1.34 0.25 6.19
CA GLU A 90 0.98 -0.32 7.49
C GLU A 90 -0.45 -0.87 7.53
N TRP A 91 -1.35 -0.39 6.66
CA TRP A 91 -2.72 -0.90 6.59
C TRP A 91 -2.79 -2.35 6.13
N MET A 92 -1.76 -2.85 5.46
CA MET A 92 -1.68 -4.26 5.08
C MET A 92 -1.70 -5.21 6.29
N LEU A 93 -1.28 -4.76 7.47
CA LEU A 93 -1.39 -5.53 8.72
C LEU A 93 -2.85 -5.79 9.11
N TYR A 94 -3.77 -4.97 8.64
CA TYR A 94 -5.19 -5.04 8.97
C TYR A 94 -6.04 -5.66 7.85
N THR A 95 -5.42 -6.14 6.78
CA THR A 95 -6.12 -6.73 5.61
C THR A 95 -7.10 -7.83 6.05
N ARG A 96 -6.72 -8.68 7.00
CA ARG A 96 -7.60 -9.75 7.50
C ARG A 96 -8.93 -9.24 8.04
N HIS A 97 -8.94 -8.07 8.68
CA HIS A 97 -10.13 -7.51 9.36
C HIS A 97 -10.81 -6.38 8.58
N GLN A 98 -10.09 -5.76 7.64
CA GLN A 98 -10.57 -4.59 6.90
C GLN A 98 -10.70 -4.83 5.39
N LEU A 99 -10.54 -6.08 4.93
CA LEU A 99 -10.51 -6.42 3.50
C LEU A 99 -11.77 -5.95 2.77
N ASP A 100 -12.94 -6.19 3.36
CA ASP A 100 -14.22 -5.78 2.76
C ASP A 100 -14.33 -4.25 2.63
N ASN A 101 -13.83 -3.51 3.60
CA ASN A 101 -13.76 -2.05 3.54
C ASN A 101 -12.76 -1.58 2.47
N PHE A 102 -11.61 -2.24 2.33
CA PHE A 102 -10.63 -1.89 1.30
C PHE A 102 -11.21 -2.11 -0.10
N TYR A 103 -11.92 -3.19 -0.34
CA TYR A 103 -12.65 -3.42 -1.60
C TYR A 103 -13.79 -2.40 -1.79
N ARG A 104 -14.59 -2.16 -0.74
CA ARG A 104 -15.73 -1.23 -0.80
C ARG A 104 -15.33 0.19 -1.20
N PHE A 105 -14.14 0.62 -0.77
CA PHE A 105 -13.64 1.97 -1.00
C PHE A 105 -12.56 2.08 -2.07
N ASP A 106 -12.46 1.10 -2.97
CA ASP A 106 -11.52 1.18 -4.10
C ASP A 106 -10.11 1.61 -3.66
N THR A 107 -9.50 0.86 -2.74
CA THR A 107 -8.36 1.32 -1.94
C THR A 107 -7.03 1.09 -2.64
N TYR A 108 -6.19 2.11 -2.69
CA TYR A 108 -4.82 2.08 -3.18
C TYR A 108 -3.83 2.17 -2.01
N ILE A 109 -2.96 1.20 -1.86
CA ILE A 109 -1.91 1.17 -0.84
C ILE A 109 -0.54 1.18 -1.52
N PRO A 110 0.27 2.26 -1.36
CA PRO A 110 1.64 2.26 -1.87
C PRO A 110 2.49 1.28 -1.06
N ALA A 111 3.32 0.51 -1.75
CA ALA A 111 4.19 -0.47 -1.13
C ALA A 111 5.47 -0.70 -1.92
N THR A 112 6.50 -1.22 -1.24
CA THR A 112 7.74 -1.69 -1.84
C THR A 112 7.80 -3.21 -1.91
N PHE A 113 6.76 -3.88 -1.44
CA PHE A 113 6.62 -5.33 -1.44
C PHE A 113 5.14 -5.72 -1.45
N TYR A 114 4.82 -6.84 -2.06
CA TYR A 114 3.51 -7.46 -1.94
C TYR A 114 3.57 -8.92 -2.33
N MET A 115 2.94 -9.76 -1.55
CA MET A 115 2.72 -11.17 -1.86
C MET A 115 1.24 -11.48 -1.67
N ASN A 116 0.58 -11.96 -2.73
CA ASN A 116 -0.82 -12.36 -2.62
C ASN A 116 -0.95 -13.60 -1.71
N PRO A 117 -1.56 -13.48 -0.52
CA PRO A 117 -1.69 -14.60 0.41
C PRO A 117 -2.60 -15.73 -0.11
N LEU A 118 -3.44 -15.45 -1.10
CA LEU A 118 -4.42 -16.39 -1.66
C LEU A 118 -3.93 -17.04 -2.96
N SER A 119 -2.69 -16.80 -3.39
CA SER A 119 -2.17 -17.39 -4.62
C SER A 119 -1.60 -18.79 -4.37
N SER A 120 -1.84 -19.71 -5.31
CA SER A 120 -1.24 -21.05 -5.31
C SER A 120 0.30 -21.02 -5.28
N LYS A 121 0.91 -19.95 -5.81
CA LYS A 121 2.35 -19.72 -5.73
C LYS A 121 2.79 -19.50 -4.28
N THR A 122 2.04 -18.72 -3.51
CA THR A 122 2.30 -18.49 -2.08
C THR A 122 2.17 -19.77 -1.27
N ASP A 123 1.12 -20.55 -1.51
CA ASP A 123 0.93 -21.83 -0.83
C ASP A 123 2.07 -22.79 -1.11
N ARG A 124 2.50 -22.91 -2.37
CA ARG A 124 3.62 -23.76 -2.77
C ARG A 124 4.92 -23.35 -2.08
N ILE A 125 5.18 -22.06 -1.91
CA ILE A 125 6.37 -21.56 -1.24
C ILE A 125 6.30 -21.85 0.25
N ASN A 126 5.15 -21.65 0.89
CA ASN A 126 4.95 -21.98 2.30
C ASN A 126 5.16 -23.48 2.56
N LEU A 127 4.63 -24.34 1.69
CA LEU A 127 4.83 -25.80 1.79
C LEU A 127 6.31 -26.18 1.62
N LYS A 128 7.00 -25.63 0.63
CA LYS A 128 8.44 -25.87 0.44
C LYS A 128 9.26 -25.40 1.63
N TYR A 129 8.96 -24.24 2.19
CA TYR A 129 9.64 -23.73 3.38
C TYR A 129 9.45 -24.68 4.56
N ARG A 130 8.20 -25.07 4.85
CA ARG A 130 7.87 -26.02 5.94
C ARG A 130 8.58 -27.36 5.74
N TRP A 131 8.62 -27.87 4.51
CA TRP A 131 9.29 -29.11 4.18
C TRP A 131 10.81 -29.06 4.48
N ASN A 132 11.46 -27.96 4.11
CA ASN A 132 12.92 -27.85 4.26
C ASN A 132 13.36 -27.45 5.69
N PHE A 133 12.56 -26.65 6.38
CA PHE A 133 12.94 -26.09 7.68
C PHE A 133 12.15 -26.65 8.86
N HIS A 134 11.20 -27.54 8.62
CA HIS A 134 10.31 -28.14 9.62
C HIS A 134 9.61 -27.10 10.52
N ALA A 135 9.41 -25.90 10.02
CA ALA A 135 8.79 -24.78 10.72
C ALA A 135 8.00 -23.88 9.75
N ASP A 136 7.05 -23.14 10.28
CA ASP A 136 6.39 -22.09 9.51
C ASP A 136 7.27 -20.84 9.38
N MET A 137 7.11 -20.11 8.26
CA MET A 137 7.74 -18.80 8.14
C MET A 137 7.24 -17.86 9.23
N MET A 138 8.13 -17.06 9.79
CA MET A 138 7.77 -15.99 10.72
C MET A 138 6.63 -15.14 10.12
N ASN A 139 5.61 -14.88 10.93
CA ASN A 139 4.50 -14.01 10.54
C ASN A 139 4.92 -12.53 10.65
N ALA A 140 5.63 -12.07 9.64
CA ALA A 140 6.10 -10.70 9.50
C ALA A 140 5.61 -10.07 8.19
N LEU A 141 5.60 -8.76 8.11
CA LEU A 141 5.27 -8.00 6.91
C LEU A 141 6.36 -6.94 6.67
N PRO A 142 7.23 -7.10 5.64
CA PRO A 142 7.32 -8.23 4.70
C PRO A 142 7.74 -9.56 5.36
N ARG A 143 7.52 -10.69 4.69
CA ARG A 143 8.03 -11.99 5.12
C ARG A 143 9.53 -12.07 4.85
N PHE A 144 10.34 -12.08 5.90
CA PHE A 144 11.80 -11.97 5.81
C PHE A 144 12.43 -13.10 5.00
N ALA A 145 11.97 -14.35 5.16
CA ALA A 145 12.49 -15.48 4.39
C ALA A 145 12.29 -15.30 2.88
N ILE A 146 11.14 -14.74 2.46
CA ILE A 146 10.85 -14.48 1.05
C ILE A 146 11.64 -13.28 0.55
N THR A 147 11.77 -12.23 1.35
CA THR A 147 12.65 -11.10 1.02
C THR A 147 14.09 -11.57 0.77
N GLY A 148 14.62 -12.39 1.68
CA GLY A 148 15.96 -12.97 1.54
C GLY A 148 16.10 -13.83 0.28
N PHE A 149 15.09 -14.64 -0.03
CA PHE A 149 15.07 -15.44 -1.26
C PHE A 149 15.06 -14.56 -2.52
N ASP A 150 14.17 -13.56 -2.59
CA ASP A 150 14.09 -12.65 -3.73
C ASP A 150 15.41 -11.92 -3.96
N HIS A 151 16.03 -11.41 -2.88
CA HIS A 151 17.32 -10.73 -2.94
C HIS A 151 18.44 -11.67 -3.38
N ALA A 152 18.58 -12.82 -2.73
CA ALA A 152 19.64 -13.79 -3.07
C ALA A 152 19.51 -14.24 -4.54
N TYR A 153 18.32 -14.61 -4.97
CA TYR A 153 18.09 -15.03 -6.35
C TYR A 153 18.46 -13.93 -7.35
N PHE A 154 18.02 -12.70 -7.11
CA PHE A 154 18.28 -11.56 -7.98
C PHE A 154 19.78 -11.27 -8.12
N PHE A 155 20.49 -11.16 -6.99
CA PHE A 155 21.91 -10.84 -7.01
C PHE A 155 22.77 -11.98 -7.54
N ILE A 156 22.53 -13.23 -7.13
CA ILE A 156 23.29 -14.38 -7.62
C ILE A 156 23.11 -14.55 -9.13
N LYS A 157 21.88 -14.50 -9.61
CA LYS A 157 21.60 -14.61 -11.05
C LYS A 157 22.19 -13.43 -11.83
N GLY A 158 22.06 -12.22 -11.31
CA GLY A 158 22.61 -11.02 -11.94
C GLY A 158 24.14 -11.05 -12.05
N LEU A 159 24.80 -11.43 -10.98
CA LEU A 159 26.27 -11.60 -10.95
C LEU A 159 26.73 -12.73 -11.86
N HIS A 160 25.99 -13.83 -11.93
CA HIS A 160 26.30 -14.95 -12.83
C HIS A 160 26.22 -14.51 -14.30
N LEU A 161 25.18 -13.74 -14.67
CA LEU A 161 24.97 -13.32 -16.06
C LEU A 161 25.87 -12.15 -16.49
N TYR A 162 26.17 -11.22 -15.62
CA TYR A 162 26.80 -9.95 -15.98
C TYR A 162 28.13 -9.67 -15.23
N GLY A 163 28.48 -10.47 -14.24
CA GLY A 163 29.70 -10.27 -13.44
C GLY A 163 29.82 -8.84 -12.90
N LYS A 164 30.99 -8.23 -13.10
CA LYS A 164 31.27 -6.84 -12.67
C LYS A 164 30.41 -5.77 -13.35
N LYS A 165 29.71 -6.10 -14.44
CA LYS A 165 28.81 -5.18 -15.17
C LYS A 165 27.38 -5.17 -14.62
N PHE A 166 27.11 -6.01 -13.63
CA PHE A 166 25.79 -6.07 -13.01
C PHE A 166 25.50 -4.80 -12.20
N THR A 167 24.47 -4.05 -12.58
CA THR A 167 24.01 -2.84 -11.89
C THR A 167 22.66 -3.04 -11.19
N GLY A 168 21.97 -4.14 -11.49
CA GLY A 168 20.61 -4.37 -10.96
C GLY A 168 19.52 -3.51 -11.61
N ALA A 169 19.81 -2.87 -12.76
CA ALA A 169 18.85 -2.10 -13.51
C ALA A 169 17.67 -2.97 -14.00
N SER A 170 16.56 -2.31 -14.29
CA SER A 170 15.34 -2.97 -14.78
C SER A 170 15.62 -3.85 -16.00
N GLY A 171 15.08 -5.06 -15.98
CA GLY A 171 15.20 -6.01 -17.11
C GLY A 171 16.51 -6.80 -17.17
N MET A 172 17.56 -6.43 -16.42
CA MET A 172 18.82 -7.19 -16.45
C MET A 172 18.65 -8.62 -15.95
N VAL A 173 17.88 -8.82 -14.91
CA VAL A 173 17.59 -10.18 -14.40
C VAL A 173 16.15 -10.52 -14.76
N GLY A 174 15.97 -11.44 -15.71
CA GLY A 174 14.64 -11.96 -16.09
C GLY A 174 14.03 -12.78 -14.96
N TYR A 175 13.59 -12.10 -13.90
CA TYR A 175 13.07 -12.69 -12.69
C TYR A 175 11.80 -11.96 -12.22
N THR A 176 10.74 -12.71 -11.99
CA THR A 176 9.54 -12.18 -11.35
C THR A 176 9.64 -12.46 -9.85
N PRO A 177 9.84 -11.45 -9.01
CA PRO A 177 9.97 -11.62 -7.58
C PRO A 177 8.68 -12.20 -6.98
N ILE A 178 8.82 -12.89 -5.87
CA ILE A 178 7.68 -13.46 -5.14
C ILE A 178 6.98 -12.36 -4.36
N GLN A 179 7.75 -11.50 -3.70
CA GLN A 179 7.26 -10.46 -2.81
C GLN A 179 7.91 -9.10 -3.07
N THR A 180 9.24 -9.06 -3.25
CA THR A 180 10.02 -7.81 -3.23
C THR A 180 10.59 -7.52 -4.60
N PRO A 181 9.99 -6.61 -5.38
CA PRO A 181 10.55 -6.20 -6.66
C PRO A 181 11.86 -5.43 -6.47
N LEU A 182 12.81 -5.66 -7.37
CA LEU A 182 14.12 -5.06 -7.34
C LEU A 182 14.42 -4.39 -8.68
N HIS A 183 14.68 -3.08 -8.60
CA HIS A 183 15.09 -2.24 -9.73
C HIS A 183 16.02 -1.17 -9.17
N PHE A 184 17.29 -1.25 -9.51
CA PHE A 184 18.29 -0.33 -8.98
C PHE A 184 18.64 0.77 -9.98
N GLU A 185 18.70 1.99 -9.46
CA GLU A 185 19.18 3.16 -10.18
C GLU A 185 20.33 3.82 -9.40
N ARG A 186 21.25 4.42 -10.12
CA ARG A 186 22.35 5.18 -9.51
C ARG A 186 21.83 6.49 -8.92
N LEU A 187 22.18 6.75 -7.68
CA LEU A 187 21.84 8.00 -6.99
C LEU A 187 23.00 8.98 -7.10
N GLY A 188 22.93 9.91 -8.07
CA GLY A 188 23.99 10.86 -8.35
C GLY A 188 25.34 10.16 -8.60
N ASN A 189 26.40 10.59 -7.93
CA ASN A 189 27.72 9.95 -7.96
C ASN A 189 27.88 8.84 -6.91
N GLY A 190 26.83 8.55 -6.16
CA GLY A 190 26.85 7.58 -5.07
C GLY A 190 26.53 6.15 -5.49
N GLY A 191 25.98 5.36 -4.56
CA GLY A 191 25.62 3.98 -4.74
C GLY A 191 24.35 3.75 -5.56
N LEU A 192 23.91 2.50 -5.60
CA LEU A 192 22.68 2.08 -6.23
C LEU A 192 21.53 2.05 -5.21
N GLN A 193 20.37 2.56 -5.57
CA GLN A 193 19.17 2.55 -4.74
C GLN A 193 18.07 1.75 -5.44
N ASN A 194 17.40 0.87 -4.71
CA ASN A 194 16.19 0.24 -5.22
C ASN A 194 15.06 1.27 -5.33
N LYS A 195 14.58 1.49 -6.54
CA LYS A 195 13.50 2.42 -6.88
C LYS A 195 12.14 1.73 -7.09
N SER A 196 12.10 0.41 -6.93
CA SER A 196 10.85 -0.34 -7.11
C SER A 196 9.78 0.13 -6.15
N THR A 197 8.67 0.57 -6.72
CA THR A 197 7.44 0.91 -6.01
C THR A 197 6.26 0.26 -6.73
N LEU A 198 5.22 -0.02 -5.99
CA LEU A 198 3.97 -0.55 -6.52
C LEU A 198 2.78 0.01 -5.74
N PHE A 199 1.60 -0.05 -6.33
CA PHE A 199 0.36 0.04 -5.60
C PHE A 199 -0.32 -1.31 -5.51
N VAL A 200 -0.77 -1.65 -4.31
CA VAL A 200 -1.75 -2.71 -4.08
C VAL A 200 -3.13 -2.06 -4.19
N HIS A 201 -3.88 -2.43 -5.20
CA HIS A 201 -5.20 -1.89 -5.47
C HIS A 201 -6.28 -2.92 -5.15
N PHE A 202 -7.12 -2.59 -4.20
CA PHE A 202 -8.29 -3.38 -3.81
C PHE A 202 -9.51 -2.83 -4.55
N THR A 203 -9.87 -3.47 -5.66
CA THR A 203 -10.94 -3.00 -6.54
C THR A 203 -12.34 -3.27 -5.96
N THR A 204 -13.32 -2.45 -6.32
CA THR A 204 -14.74 -2.68 -5.96
C THR A 204 -15.28 -4.00 -6.49
N GLY A 205 -14.66 -4.58 -7.51
CA GLY A 205 -14.96 -5.92 -8.02
C GLY A 205 -14.37 -7.06 -7.16
N ARG A 206 -13.90 -6.78 -5.94
CA ARG A 206 -13.30 -7.73 -4.98
C ARG A 206 -12.07 -8.45 -5.53
N LYS A 207 -11.31 -7.76 -6.38
CA LYS A 207 -10.01 -8.23 -6.90
C LYS A 207 -8.89 -7.40 -6.29
N THR A 208 -7.74 -8.04 -6.08
CA THR A 208 -6.51 -7.34 -5.70
C THR A 208 -5.57 -7.31 -6.89
N GLU A 209 -5.22 -6.11 -7.32
CA GLU A 209 -4.37 -5.85 -8.46
C GLU A 209 -3.06 -5.20 -8.02
N ILE A 210 -1.98 -5.43 -8.78
CA ILE A 210 -0.67 -4.84 -8.53
C ILE A 210 -0.33 -3.91 -9.69
N ILE A 211 -0.21 -2.63 -9.39
CA ILE A 211 0.21 -1.61 -10.35
C ILE A 211 1.67 -1.28 -10.06
N LYS A 212 2.55 -1.53 -11.02
CA LYS A 212 4.00 -1.27 -10.93
C LYS A 212 4.34 0.03 -11.66
N PHE A 213 5.34 0.74 -11.19
CA PHE A 213 5.88 1.97 -11.77
C PHE A 213 7.36 1.81 -12.07
#